data_a3fd0de76034d16d976b26c79bd5eb5f
#
_entry.id   a3fd0de76034d16d976b26c79bd5eb5f
#
_cell.length_a   1.000
_cell.length_b   1.000
_cell.length_c   1.000
_cell.angle_alpha   90.00
_cell.angle_beta   90.00
_cell.angle_gamma   90.00
#
_symmetry.space_group_name_H-M   'P 1'
#
loop_
_entity.id
_entity.type
_entity.pdbx_description
1 polymer ?
#
loop_
_entity_poly.entity_id
_entity_poly.type
_entity_poly.pdbx_seq_one_letter_code
_entity_poly.pdbx_strand_id
1 'polypeptide(L)'
;MNEDTKRGTVPSVNRRNFLGAATAVGLGGMMLPAFTSEALAEGEGLEYVFLSVVTQVPFWADHKAGLDDAAKALNVKTTFTGPLDFDTAGQARQLDEIIARKPGGILIFPGDAAALVEGINRAEEAGIPVAMIIGDVPDSKRTVHLGISNFDAGKVGGEMLAQAIGGKGKVLLGTFPSPATLERVEGYKAVFKEKYPDIEVVDTVNDKADPSFAPTAYAQAIQAHPDVVGIGGTDGDSGKGAALAVNEAGKKDQIKIVAMDRNSDMLPYIEDGTIHGAVAQKSYTESYLAVHLLHWLNTNAVKMVKDAKASGINPLPESVVTGVVQVTKENVGQFLS
;
A
#
# COMPACT_ATOMS: atom_id res chain seq x y z
N MET A 1 50.22 -9.04 -40.05
CA MET A 1 49.28 -7.99 -40.42
C MET A 1 48.51 -7.67 -39.14
N ASN A 2 48.95 -6.58 -38.48
CA ASN A 2 48.41 -6.07 -37.23
C ASN A 2 47.21 -5.21 -37.52
N GLU A 3 46.12 -5.36 -36.76
CA GLU A 3 45.13 -4.32 -36.60
C GLU A 3 44.89 -4.05 -35.10
N ASP A 4 45.36 -2.91 -34.68
CA ASP A 4 45.17 -2.31 -33.35
C ASP A 4 43.73 -1.83 -33.19
N THR A 5 43.01 -2.34 -32.20
CA THR A 5 41.74 -1.79 -31.78
C THR A 5 41.94 -0.82 -30.61
N LYS A 6 41.91 0.46 -30.88
CA LYS A 6 41.94 1.55 -29.90
C LYS A 6 40.68 1.56 -29.03
N ARG A 7 40.81 1.29 -27.76
CA ARG A 7 39.80 1.57 -26.73
C ARG A 7 39.81 3.07 -26.42
N GLY A 8 38.71 3.75 -26.72
CA GLY A 8 38.47 5.13 -26.28
C GLY A 8 38.19 5.21 -24.79
N THR A 9 39.02 5.96 -24.08
CA THR A 9 38.81 6.32 -22.68
C THR A 9 37.81 7.46 -22.56
N VAL A 10 36.75 7.25 -21.75
CA VAL A 10 35.77 8.28 -21.37
C VAL A 10 36.41 9.17 -20.29
N PRO A 11 36.44 10.52 -20.44
CA PRO A 11 37.02 11.39 -19.41
C PRO A 11 36.09 11.51 -18.20
N SER A 12 36.63 11.33 -17.02
CA SER A 12 35.95 11.56 -15.73
C SER A 12 35.80 13.08 -15.51
N VAL A 13 34.53 13.52 -15.36
CA VAL A 13 34.22 14.92 -15.01
C VAL A 13 34.40 15.12 -13.52
N ASN A 14 35.38 15.92 -13.16
CA ASN A 14 35.73 16.26 -11.78
C ASN A 14 34.78 17.36 -11.24
N ARG A 15 34.09 17.10 -10.15
CA ARG A 15 33.06 17.97 -9.50
C ARG A 15 33.59 19.33 -8.98
N ARG A 16 34.88 19.61 -9.11
CA ARG A 16 35.51 20.80 -8.53
C ARG A 16 35.63 22.02 -9.46
N ASN A 17 35.27 21.91 -10.75
CA ASN A 17 35.46 22.98 -11.73
C ASN A 17 34.17 23.68 -12.20
N PHE A 18 33.10 23.61 -11.42
CA PHE A 18 31.80 24.25 -11.78
C PHE A 18 31.57 25.62 -11.10
N LEU A 19 32.58 26.15 -10.40
CA LEU A 19 32.50 27.44 -9.72
C LEU A 19 33.58 28.40 -10.24
N GLY A 20 33.44 28.87 -11.46
CA GLY A 20 34.38 29.88 -11.95
C GLY A 20 34.30 30.17 -13.43
N ALA A 21 33.15 30.63 -13.93
CA ALA A 21 33.06 31.38 -15.19
C ALA A 21 31.71 32.12 -15.27
N ALA A 22 31.61 33.20 -14.51
CA ALA A 22 30.53 34.17 -14.70
C ALA A 22 31.23 35.51 -15.02
N THR A 23 31.50 35.76 -16.32
CA THR A 23 31.66 37.13 -16.84
C THR A 23 31.37 37.16 -18.34
N ALA A 24 30.29 37.85 -18.66
CA ALA A 24 30.01 38.62 -19.85
C ALA A 24 30.08 37.95 -21.26
N VAL A 25 28.93 37.63 -21.85
CA VAL A 25 28.55 38.14 -23.18
C VAL A 25 27.01 38.20 -23.26
N GLY A 26 26.49 39.30 -23.82
CA GLY A 26 25.14 39.73 -23.73
C GLY A 26 24.12 39.01 -24.63
N LEU A 27 22.86 39.31 -24.28
CA LEU A 27 21.64 39.38 -25.10
C LEU A 27 21.30 38.14 -25.98
N GLY A 28 20.59 37.25 -25.39
CA GLY A 28 19.80 36.20 -26.04
C GLY A 28 18.95 35.51 -25.00
N GLY A 29 17.82 36.12 -24.63
CA GLY A 29 16.95 35.59 -23.57
C GLY A 29 16.34 34.22 -23.94
N MET A 30 16.96 33.12 -23.51
CA MET A 30 16.25 31.89 -23.27
C MET A 30 15.63 32.02 -21.89
N MET A 31 14.39 32.47 -21.82
CA MET A 31 13.54 32.25 -20.64
C MET A 31 13.40 30.76 -20.45
N LEU A 32 14.16 30.17 -19.51
CA LEU A 32 13.72 28.98 -18.82
C LEU A 32 12.35 29.32 -18.23
N PRO A 33 11.32 28.48 -18.40
CA PRO A 33 10.06 28.73 -17.72
C PRO A 33 10.37 28.75 -16.22
N ALA A 34 10.31 29.93 -15.62
CA ALA A 34 10.23 30.05 -14.18
C ALA A 34 8.98 29.24 -13.81
N PHE A 35 9.15 28.15 -13.06
CA PHE A 35 8.05 27.56 -12.32
C PHE A 35 7.55 28.69 -11.45
N THR A 36 6.42 29.24 -11.85
CA THR A 36 5.89 30.46 -11.24
C THR A 36 5.55 30.16 -9.80
N SER A 37 6.02 30.98 -8.90
CA SER A 37 5.69 30.97 -7.47
C SER A 37 4.17 31.02 -7.17
N GLU A 38 3.35 31.32 -8.15
CA GLU A 38 1.89 31.30 -8.09
C GLU A 38 1.32 29.88 -7.90
N ALA A 39 1.85 28.85 -8.59
CA ALA A 39 1.37 27.46 -8.43
C ALA A 39 1.71 26.89 -7.05
N LEU A 40 2.78 27.37 -6.41
CA LEU A 40 3.13 27.00 -5.03
C LEU A 40 2.23 27.72 -4.01
N ALA A 41 1.77 28.93 -4.29
CA ALA A 41 0.89 29.70 -3.40
C ALA A 41 -0.56 29.19 -3.41
N GLU A 42 -1.07 28.64 -4.53
CA GLU A 42 -2.44 28.10 -4.61
C GLU A 42 -2.63 26.82 -3.78
N GLY A 43 -1.56 26.09 -3.42
CA GLY A 43 -1.63 24.86 -2.64
C GLY A 43 -1.26 25.01 -1.15
N GLU A 44 -0.75 26.17 -0.73
CA GLU A 44 -0.35 26.41 0.66
C GLU A 44 -1.54 26.33 1.62
N GLY A 45 -1.40 25.50 2.67
CA GLY A 45 -2.41 25.37 3.72
C GLY A 45 -3.56 24.41 3.41
N LEU A 46 -3.57 23.74 2.23
CA LEU A 46 -4.53 22.66 1.95
C LEU A 46 -4.36 21.52 2.97
N GLU A 47 -5.48 20.89 3.33
CA GLU A 47 -5.48 19.69 4.16
C GLU A 47 -5.84 18.47 3.29
N TYR A 48 -5.10 17.37 3.44
CA TYR A 48 -5.42 16.06 2.87
C TYR A 48 -5.72 15.09 4.02
N VAL A 49 -6.88 14.43 3.94
CA VAL A 49 -7.37 13.57 5.01
C VAL A 49 -7.33 12.12 4.56
N PHE A 50 -6.62 11.26 5.28
CA PHE A 50 -6.68 9.83 5.09
C PHE A 50 -7.72 9.23 6.04
N LEU A 51 -8.80 8.70 5.48
CA LEU A 51 -9.88 8.01 6.17
C LEU A 51 -9.72 6.49 6.03
N SER A 52 -9.41 5.82 7.14
CA SER A 52 -9.36 4.35 7.21
C SER A 52 -10.64 3.79 7.84
N VAL A 53 -10.94 2.50 7.58
CA VAL A 53 -12.03 1.77 8.25
C VAL A 53 -11.65 1.28 9.65
N VAL A 54 -10.35 1.23 9.94
CA VAL A 54 -9.76 0.86 11.24
C VAL A 54 -8.46 1.61 11.44
N THR A 55 -8.17 2.13 12.63
CA THR A 55 -7.00 3.02 12.84
C THR A 55 -5.96 2.53 13.82
N GLN A 56 -6.28 1.59 14.71
CA GLN A 56 -5.37 1.16 15.79
C GLN A 56 -4.55 -0.10 15.49
N VAL A 57 -4.31 -0.38 14.20
CA VAL A 57 -3.43 -1.48 13.80
C VAL A 57 -2.02 -0.98 13.43
N PRO A 58 -0.95 -1.72 13.75
CA PRO A 58 0.45 -1.32 13.47
C PRO A 58 0.76 -1.06 12.00
N PHE A 59 0.01 -1.68 11.10
CA PHE A 59 0.12 -1.53 9.64
C PHE A 59 0.20 -0.06 9.17
N TRP A 60 -0.49 0.85 9.84
CA TRP A 60 -0.57 2.26 9.42
C TRP A 60 0.69 3.08 9.67
N ALA A 61 1.71 2.54 10.32
CA ALA A 61 2.94 3.29 10.62
C ALA A 61 3.61 3.85 9.36
N ASP A 62 3.79 3.02 8.34
CA ASP A 62 4.41 3.43 7.08
C ASP A 62 3.55 4.41 6.28
N HIS A 63 2.23 4.20 6.26
CA HIS A 63 1.31 5.14 5.61
C HIS A 63 1.37 6.52 6.27
N LYS A 64 1.38 6.59 7.60
CA LYS A 64 1.51 7.85 8.36
C LYS A 64 2.83 8.54 8.08
N ALA A 65 3.95 7.80 8.02
CA ALA A 65 5.24 8.36 7.64
C ALA A 65 5.22 8.96 6.22
N GLY A 66 4.59 8.27 5.26
CA GLY A 66 4.40 8.78 3.90
C GLY A 66 3.56 10.05 3.85
N LEU A 67 2.48 10.14 4.64
CA LEU A 67 1.65 11.34 4.78
C LEU A 67 2.45 12.51 5.36
N ASP A 68 3.20 12.28 6.45
CA ASP A 68 3.97 13.31 7.14
C ASP A 68 5.07 13.90 6.24
N ASP A 69 5.74 13.05 5.46
CA ASP A 69 6.79 13.50 4.56
C ASP A 69 6.21 14.19 3.30
N ALA A 70 5.05 13.77 2.80
CA ALA A 70 4.34 14.49 1.76
C ALA A 70 3.88 15.88 2.25
N ALA A 71 3.38 15.97 3.50
CA ALA A 71 2.99 17.23 4.12
C ALA A 71 4.15 18.23 4.18
N LYS A 72 5.35 17.76 4.62
CA LYS A 72 6.57 18.58 4.66
C LYS A 72 7.02 18.99 3.25
N ALA A 73 7.02 18.05 2.29
CA ALA A 73 7.49 18.30 0.93
C ALA A 73 6.64 19.32 0.18
N LEU A 74 5.33 19.35 0.44
CA LEU A 74 4.35 20.19 -0.26
C LEU A 74 3.90 21.41 0.55
N ASN A 75 4.37 21.58 1.78
CA ASN A 75 3.92 22.62 2.73
C ASN A 75 2.39 22.62 2.92
N VAL A 76 1.82 21.41 3.15
CA VAL A 76 0.39 21.17 3.34
C VAL A 76 0.14 20.51 4.70
N LYS A 77 -1.13 20.29 5.06
CA LYS A 77 -1.52 19.51 6.23
C LYS A 77 -1.98 18.12 5.80
N THR A 78 -1.68 17.10 6.60
CA THR A 78 -2.23 15.77 6.48
C THR A 78 -2.86 15.33 7.80
N THR A 79 -3.96 14.59 7.71
CA THR A 79 -4.66 14.04 8.88
C THR A 79 -4.97 12.58 8.60
N PHE A 80 -4.60 11.67 9.51
CA PHE A 80 -5.01 10.28 9.49
C PHE A 80 -6.13 10.07 10.50
N THR A 81 -7.28 9.53 10.06
CA THR A 81 -8.48 9.36 10.88
C THR A 81 -9.29 8.13 10.47
N GLY A 82 -10.27 7.77 11.29
CA GLY A 82 -11.19 6.66 11.08
C GLY A 82 -11.68 6.09 12.40
N PRO A 83 -12.59 5.10 12.37
CA PRO A 83 -12.94 4.32 13.55
C PRO A 83 -11.72 3.66 14.19
N LEU A 84 -11.74 3.43 15.49
CA LEU A 84 -10.68 2.71 16.20
C LEU A 84 -10.64 1.25 15.74
N ASP A 85 -11.78 0.57 15.84
CA ASP A 85 -11.99 -0.80 15.39
C ASP A 85 -12.60 -0.81 13.98
N PHE A 86 -12.61 -1.99 13.33
CA PHE A 86 -13.20 -2.15 12.01
C PHE A 86 -14.71 -1.82 12.02
N ASP A 87 -15.10 -0.65 11.50
CA ASP A 87 -16.48 -0.14 11.45
C ASP A 87 -16.77 0.56 10.13
N THR A 88 -17.42 -0.15 9.21
CA THR A 88 -17.79 0.37 7.88
C THR A 88 -18.85 1.47 7.96
N ALA A 89 -19.80 1.35 8.87
CA ALA A 89 -20.84 2.37 9.09
C ALA A 89 -20.24 3.65 9.70
N GLY A 90 -19.33 3.49 10.66
CA GLY A 90 -18.56 4.60 11.24
C GLY A 90 -17.72 5.30 10.19
N GLN A 91 -17.06 4.56 9.30
CA GLN A 91 -16.30 5.13 8.20
C GLN A 91 -17.16 5.98 7.28
N ALA A 92 -18.34 5.48 6.87
CA ALA A 92 -19.25 6.22 6.01
C ALA A 92 -19.74 7.53 6.64
N ARG A 93 -20.06 7.52 7.95
CA ARG A 93 -20.44 8.74 8.69
C ARG A 93 -19.29 9.76 8.75
N GLN A 94 -18.06 9.29 9.05
CA GLN A 94 -16.88 10.17 9.10
C GLN A 94 -16.54 10.76 7.73
N LEU A 95 -16.80 10.03 6.63
CA LEU A 95 -16.63 10.58 5.28
C LEU A 95 -17.52 11.82 5.08
N ASP A 96 -18.79 11.78 5.49
CA ASP A 96 -19.68 12.94 5.39
C ASP A 96 -19.20 14.14 6.25
N GLU A 97 -18.68 13.88 7.44
CA GLU A 97 -18.08 14.90 8.29
C GLU A 97 -16.83 15.54 7.66
N ILE A 98 -16.00 14.73 6.98
CA ILE A 98 -14.80 15.20 6.28
C ILE A 98 -15.19 16.06 5.08
N ILE A 99 -16.17 15.63 4.28
CA ILE A 99 -16.67 16.39 3.12
C ILE A 99 -17.18 17.77 3.55
N ALA A 100 -17.88 17.86 4.67
CA ALA A 100 -18.40 19.13 5.21
C ALA A 100 -17.28 20.13 5.54
N ARG A 101 -16.06 19.68 5.86
CA ARG A 101 -14.89 20.52 6.13
C ARG A 101 -14.17 21.03 4.89
N LYS A 102 -14.51 20.48 3.72
CA LYS A 102 -13.95 20.82 2.40
C LYS A 102 -12.41 20.74 2.36
N PRO A 103 -11.80 19.59 2.64
CA PRO A 103 -10.35 19.43 2.50
C PRO A 103 -9.91 19.55 1.05
N GLY A 104 -8.60 19.70 0.82
CA GLY A 104 -7.99 19.67 -0.50
C GLY A 104 -8.12 18.31 -1.20
N GLY A 105 -8.30 17.24 -0.43
CA GLY A 105 -8.54 15.88 -0.96
C GLY A 105 -8.68 14.85 0.14
N ILE A 106 -9.23 13.70 -0.23
CA ILE A 106 -9.46 12.60 0.70
C ILE A 106 -8.78 11.33 0.17
N LEU A 107 -7.99 10.68 1.00
CA LEU A 107 -7.46 9.34 0.76
C LEU A 107 -8.36 8.35 1.53
N ILE A 108 -8.77 7.23 0.92
CA ILE A 108 -9.69 6.29 1.58
C ILE A 108 -9.16 4.86 1.44
N PHE A 109 -8.99 4.17 2.58
CA PHE A 109 -8.92 2.71 2.60
C PHE A 109 -10.32 2.17 2.89
N PRO A 110 -11.00 1.54 1.91
CA PRO A 110 -12.40 1.15 2.05
C PRO A 110 -12.58 -0.13 2.87
N GLY A 111 -13.52 -0.11 3.83
CA GLY A 111 -13.98 -1.32 4.51
C GLY A 111 -15.11 -2.03 3.76
N ASP A 112 -15.99 -1.26 3.14
CA ASP A 112 -17.09 -1.73 2.29
C ASP A 112 -17.21 -0.80 1.07
N ALA A 113 -16.93 -1.35 -0.11
CA ALA A 113 -16.96 -0.59 -1.36
C ALA A 113 -18.35 -0.01 -1.65
N ALA A 114 -19.39 -0.83 -1.50
CA ALA A 114 -20.76 -0.42 -1.82
C ALA A 114 -21.26 0.71 -0.91
N ALA A 115 -20.92 0.66 0.37
CA ALA A 115 -21.31 1.67 1.35
C ALA A 115 -20.67 3.06 1.10
N LEU A 116 -19.55 3.11 0.35
CA LEU A 116 -18.80 4.34 0.12
C LEU A 116 -19.07 5.02 -1.22
N VAL A 117 -19.69 4.35 -2.21
CA VAL A 117 -19.91 4.89 -3.56
C VAL A 117 -20.55 6.27 -3.51
N GLU A 118 -21.69 6.41 -2.83
CA GLU A 118 -22.44 7.67 -2.78
C GLU A 118 -21.67 8.78 -2.04
N GLY A 119 -20.92 8.44 -0.96
CA GLY A 119 -20.09 9.38 -0.24
C GLY A 119 -18.94 9.91 -1.09
N ILE A 120 -18.25 9.02 -1.80
CA ILE A 120 -17.18 9.38 -2.72
C ILE A 120 -17.72 10.28 -3.85
N ASN A 121 -18.86 9.93 -4.43
CA ASN A 121 -19.48 10.72 -5.49
C ASN A 121 -19.83 12.13 -5.00
N ARG A 122 -20.36 12.27 -3.76
CA ARG A 122 -20.63 13.61 -3.17
C ARG A 122 -19.34 14.40 -2.93
N ALA A 123 -18.23 13.76 -2.53
CA ALA A 123 -16.94 14.44 -2.39
C ALA A 123 -16.45 15.00 -3.71
N GLU A 124 -16.45 14.19 -4.76
CA GLU A 124 -16.01 14.57 -6.11
C GLU A 124 -16.92 15.68 -6.70
N GLU A 125 -18.23 15.60 -6.52
CA GLU A 125 -19.19 16.64 -6.94
C GLU A 125 -19.00 17.96 -6.17
N ALA A 126 -18.51 17.89 -4.94
CA ALA A 126 -18.13 19.07 -4.16
C ALA A 126 -16.75 19.62 -4.55
N GLY A 127 -16.07 19.05 -5.54
CA GLY A 127 -14.74 19.43 -5.99
C GLY A 127 -13.61 18.98 -5.07
N ILE A 128 -13.87 17.96 -4.22
CA ILE A 128 -12.89 17.34 -3.33
C ILE A 128 -12.42 16.03 -3.97
N PRO A 129 -11.22 15.97 -4.56
CA PRO A 129 -10.73 14.78 -5.23
C PRO A 129 -10.46 13.64 -4.23
N VAL A 130 -10.79 12.41 -4.64
CA VAL A 130 -10.65 11.21 -3.80
C VAL A 130 -9.64 10.25 -4.39
N ALA A 131 -8.66 9.83 -3.58
CA ALA A 131 -7.75 8.75 -3.87
C ALA A 131 -8.13 7.50 -3.08
N MET A 132 -8.40 6.41 -3.75
CA MET A 132 -8.53 5.10 -3.09
C MET A 132 -7.15 4.54 -2.80
N ILE A 133 -6.96 3.98 -1.60
CA ILE A 133 -5.69 3.41 -1.14
C ILE A 133 -5.87 1.93 -0.85
N ILE A 134 -5.00 1.07 -1.42
CA ILE A 134 -4.98 -0.39 -1.26
C ILE A 134 -6.21 -1.06 -1.90
N GLY A 135 -7.39 -0.85 -1.33
CA GLY A 135 -8.68 -1.29 -1.88
C GLY A 135 -9.27 -0.25 -2.81
N ASP A 136 -10.03 -0.69 -3.80
CA ASP A 136 -10.68 0.19 -4.78
C ASP A 136 -12.21 0.21 -4.65
N VAL A 137 -12.82 1.29 -5.14
CA VAL A 137 -14.28 1.47 -5.30
C VAL A 137 -14.55 1.91 -6.74
N PRO A 138 -14.41 1.01 -7.73
CA PRO A 138 -14.42 1.35 -9.15
C PRO A 138 -15.76 1.89 -9.65
N ASP A 139 -16.86 1.56 -8.97
CA ASP A 139 -18.20 2.06 -9.30
C ASP A 139 -18.44 3.52 -8.87
N SER A 140 -17.45 4.14 -8.19
CA SER A 140 -17.50 5.54 -7.78
C SER A 140 -16.81 6.47 -8.78
N LYS A 141 -17.02 7.78 -8.58
CA LYS A 141 -16.33 8.84 -9.35
C LYS A 141 -14.92 9.16 -8.86
N ARG A 142 -14.29 8.28 -8.07
CA ARG A 142 -12.96 8.52 -7.51
C ARG A 142 -11.95 9.03 -8.53
N THR A 143 -11.09 9.94 -8.12
CA THR A 143 -10.06 10.53 -9.00
C THR A 143 -8.98 9.53 -9.38
N VAL A 144 -8.46 8.73 -8.42
CA VAL A 144 -7.34 7.79 -8.63
C VAL A 144 -7.38 6.66 -7.61
N HIS A 145 -6.85 5.49 -7.99
CA HIS A 145 -6.53 4.41 -7.06
C HIS A 145 -5.01 4.22 -6.97
N LEU A 146 -4.48 4.06 -5.76
CA LEU A 146 -3.08 3.69 -5.51
C LEU A 146 -3.02 2.46 -4.60
N GLY A 147 -2.25 1.48 -5.01
CA GLY A 147 -2.09 0.26 -4.25
C GLY A 147 -1.33 -0.79 -5.01
N ILE A 148 -1.62 -2.03 -4.67
CA ILE A 148 -1.11 -3.21 -5.35
C ILE A 148 -2.24 -3.87 -6.13
N SER A 149 -1.92 -4.77 -7.07
CA SER A 149 -2.89 -5.78 -7.50
C SER A 149 -3.09 -6.76 -6.34
N ASN A 150 -4.19 -6.63 -5.60
CA ASN A 150 -4.47 -7.46 -4.43
C ASN A 150 -4.57 -8.94 -4.81
N PHE A 151 -5.23 -9.23 -5.94
CA PHE A 151 -5.29 -10.59 -6.48
C PHE A 151 -3.89 -11.16 -6.79
N ASP A 152 -3.01 -10.38 -7.45
CA ASP A 152 -1.65 -10.84 -7.75
C ASP A 152 -0.78 -10.94 -6.50
N ALA A 153 -0.96 -10.07 -5.50
CA ALA A 153 -0.31 -10.21 -4.20
C ALA A 153 -0.70 -11.52 -3.51
N GLY A 154 -1.99 -11.88 -3.55
CA GLY A 154 -2.50 -13.17 -3.09
C GLY A 154 -1.86 -14.35 -3.84
N LYS A 155 -1.68 -14.22 -5.17
CA LYS A 155 -0.96 -15.25 -5.97
C LYS A 155 0.50 -15.40 -5.53
N VAL A 156 1.20 -14.29 -5.27
CA VAL A 156 2.59 -14.33 -4.77
C VAL A 156 2.64 -15.02 -3.41
N GLY A 157 1.74 -14.69 -2.48
CA GLY A 157 1.65 -15.37 -1.18
C GLY A 157 1.33 -16.86 -1.31
N GLY A 158 0.41 -17.21 -2.22
CA GLY A 158 0.04 -18.61 -2.52
C GLY A 158 1.21 -19.43 -3.07
N GLU A 159 1.99 -18.85 -4.00
CA GLU A 159 3.19 -19.49 -4.54
C GLU A 159 4.25 -19.71 -3.45
N MET A 160 4.51 -18.70 -2.60
CA MET A 160 5.45 -18.81 -1.48
C MET A 160 5.01 -19.89 -0.49
N LEU A 161 3.72 -19.95 -0.13
CA LEU A 161 3.20 -20.94 0.80
C LEU A 161 3.27 -22.34 0.21
N ALA A 162 2.87 -22.51 -1.06
CA ALA A 162 2.92 -23.79 -1.76
C ALA A 162 4.34 -24.36 -1.78
N GLN A 163 5.34 -23.54 -2.11
CA GLN A 163 6.75 -23.92 -2.10
C GLN A 163 7.22 -24.32 -0.70
N ALA A 164 6.82 -23.55 0.33
CA ALA A 164 7.22 -23.82 1.72
C ALA A 164 6.68 -25.15 2.26
N ILE A 165 5.49 -25.59 1.82
CA ILE A 165 4.84 -26.84 2.27
C ILE A 165 5.06 -28.03 1.31
N GLY A 166 5.85 -27.83 0.23
CA GLY A 166 6.11 -28.88 -0.75
C GLY A 166 4.95 -29.21 -1.68
N GLY A 167 4.07 -28.24 -1.96
CA GLY A 167 3.02 -28.28 -2.98
C GLY A 167 1.78 -29.10 -2.63
N LYS A 168 1.60 -29.53 -1.38
CA LYS A 168 0.45 -30.36 -0.94
C LYS A 168 0.10 -30.20 0.51
N GLY A 169 -1.12 -30.55 0.89
CA GLY A 169 -1.61 -30.59 2.26
C GLY A 169 -2.69 -29.55 2.55
N LYS A 170 -3.17 -29.51 3.78
CA LYS A 170 -4.23 -28.61 4.21
C LYS A 170 -3.68 -27.28 4.70
N VAL A 171 -4.33 -26.19 4.31
CA VAL A 171 -3.94 -24.84 4.68
C VAL A 171 -5.12 -24.02 5.21
N LEU A 172 -4.80 -23.06 6.09
CA LEU A 172 -5.71 -22.00 6.51
C LEU A 172 -5.36 -20.72 5.76
N LEU A 173 -6.35 -19.89 5.46
CA LEU A 173 -6.14 -18.51 5.02
C LEU A 173 -6.67 -17.55 6.07
N GLY A 174 -5.91 -16.52 6.41
CA GLY A 174 -6.31 -15.50 7.35
C GLY A 174 -6.77 -14.23 6.64
N THR A 175 -7.83 -13.58 7.14
CA THR A 175 -8.40 -12.39 6.53
C THR A 175 -9.35 -11.66 7.47
N PHE A 176 -9.78 -10.47 7.06
CA PHE A 176 -11.00 -9.80 7.51
C PHE A 176 -11.78 -9.32 6.28
N PRO A 177 -13.12 -9.04 6.39
CA PRO A 177 -13.96 -8.79 5.22
C PRO A 177 -13.78 -7.37 4.66
N SER A 178 -12.67 -7.09 3.96
CA SER A 178 -12.49 -5.90 3.13
C SER A 178 -12.28 -6.29 1.67
N PRO A 179 -12.55 -5.39 0.70
CA PRO A 179 -12.31 -5.69 -0.72
C PRO A 179 -10.90 -6.21 -0.99
N ALA A 180 -9.89 -5.53 -0.46
CA ALA A 180 -8.49 -5.86 -0.71
C ALA A 180 -8.09 -7.25 -0.19
N THR A 181 -8.47 -7.57 1.06
CA THR A 181 -8.07 -8.84 1.69
C THR A 181 -8.80 -10.03 1.07
N LEU A 182 -10.08 -9.85 0.67
CA LEU A 182 -10.84 -10.89 -0.02
C LEU A 182 -10.27 -11.19 -1.41
N GLU A 183 -9.84 -10.17 -2.17
CA GLU A 183 -9.13 -10.38 -3.45
C GLU A 183 -7.82 -11.16 -3.25
N ARG A 184 -7.09 -10.93 -2.18
CA ARG A 184 -5.86 -11.69 -1.84
C ARG A 184 -6.19 -13.15 -1.55
N VAL A 185 -7.27 -13.43 -0.80
CA VAL A 185 -7.75 -14.82 -0.58
C VAL A 185 -8.02 -15.51 -1.91
N GLU A 186 -8.70 -14.84 -2.84
CA GLU A 186 -8.97 -15.42 -4.16
C GLU A 186 -7.69 -15.62 -4.98
N GLY A 187 -6.68 -14.76 -4.83
CA GLY A 187 -5.37 -14.95 -5.42
C GLY A 187 -4.65 -16.23 -4.93
N TYR A 188 -4.65 -16.49 -3.61
CA TYR A 188 -4.15 -17.74 -3.02
C TYR A 188 -4.85 -18.95 -3.61
N LYS A 189 -6.19 -18.96 -3.59
CA LYS A 189 -7.03 -20.07 -4.12
C LYS A 189 -6.77 -20.30 -5.60
N ALA A 190 -6.59 -19.23 -6.40
CA ALA A 190 -6.33 -19.34 -7.82
C ALA A 190 -5.01 -20.07 -8.10
N VAL A 191 -3.92 -19.73 -7.40
CA VAL A 191 -2.62 -20.41 -7.54
C VAL A 191 -2.73 -21.86 -7.12
N PHE A 192 -3.37 -22.17 -6.01
CA PHE A 192 -3.53 -23.55 -5.56
C PHE A 192 -4.30 -24.36 -6.59
N LYS A 193 -5.42 -23.86 -7.08
CA LYS A 193 -6.23 -24.55 -8.09
C LYS A 193 -5.47 -24.78 -9.41
N GLU A 194 -4.66 -23.79 -9.83
CA GLU A 194 -3.98 -23.84 -11.13
C GLU A 194 -2.72 -24.71 -11.10
N LYS A 195 -1.89 -24.55 -10.03
CA LYS A 195 -0.53 -25.11 -10.00
C LYS A 195 -0.31 -26.18 -8.94
N TYR A 196 -1.09 -26.16 -7.87
CA TYR A 196 -0.90 -27.01 -6.68
C TYR A 196 -2.22 -27.65 -6.24
N PRO A 197 -2.86 -28.49 -7.10
CA PRO A 197 -4.19 -29.03 -6.84
C PRO A 197 -4.27 -29.96 -5.60
N ASP A 198 -3.12 -30.39 -5.07
CA ASP A 198 -3.02 -31.19 -3.83
C ASP A 198 -3.01 -30.33 -2.57
N ILE A 199 -3.15 -28.99 -2.68
CA ILE A 199 -3.35 -28.08 -1.57
C ILE A 199 -4.83 -27.83 -1.37
N GLU A 200 -5.34 -28.11 -0.17
CA GLU A 200 -6.71 -27.89 0.23
C GLU A 200 -6.81 -26.71 1.21
N VAL A 201 -7.59 -25.67 0.85
CA VAL A 201 -7.96 -24.60 1.80
C VAL A 201 -9.12 -25.11 2.65
N VAL A 202 -8.85 -25.47 3.91
CA VAL A 202 -9.85 -26.07 4.81
C VAL A 202 -10.66 -25.06 5.59
N ASP A 203 -10.14 -23.84 5.79
CA ASP A 203 -10.84 -22.76 6.45
C ASP A 203 -10.28 -21.39 6.08
N THR A 204 -11.11 -20.35 6.29
CA THR A 204 -10.71 -18.95 6.17
C THR A 204 -10.99 -18.24 7.49
N VAL A 205 -9.93 -17.97 8.23
CA VAL A 205 -9.96 -17.41 9.59
C VAL A 205 -10.20 -15.91 9.53
N ASN A 206 -11.29 -15.44 10.16
CA ASN A 206 -11.55 -14.00 10.30
C ASN A 206 -10.92 -13.50 11.60
N ASP A 207 -9.83 -12.75 11.50
CA ASP A 207 -9.13 -12.13 12.62
C ASP A 207 -9.68 -10.75 13.01
N LYS A 208 -10.69 -10.23 12.27
CA LYS A 208 -11.42 -8.98 12.52
C LYS A 208 -10.58 -7.71 12.40
N ALA A 209 -9.39 -7.79 11.79
CA ALA A 209 -8.39 -6.72 11.83
C ALA A 209 -8.07 -6.31 13.30
N ASP A 210 -8.02 -7.27 14.21
CA ASP A 210 -7.78 -7.06 15.63
C ASP A 210 -6.55 -7.89 16.06
N PRO A 211 -5.39 -7.24 16.27
CA PRO A 211 -4.15 -7.93 16.64
C PRO A 211 -4.22 -8.64 18.00
N SER A 212 -5.17 -8.27 18.87
CA SER A 212 -5.38 -8.95 20.17
C SER A 212 -6.23 -10.21 20.04
N PHE A 213 -7.13 -10.23 19.06
CA PHE A 213 -8.03 -11.36 18.78
C PHE A 213 -7.40 -12.41 17.85
N ALA A 214 -6.57 -11.98 16.90
CA ALA A 214 -5.99 -12.84 15.87
C ALA A 214 -5.35 -14.12 16.44
N PRO A 215 -4.50 -14.12 17.50
CA PRO A 215 -3.91 -15.33 18.04
C PRO A 215 -4.95 -16.36 18.50
N THR A 216 -6.04 -15.91 19.11
CA THR A 216 -7.13 -16.78 19.57
C THR A 216 -7.87 -17.41 18.39
N ALA A 217 -8.14 -16.63 17.34
CA ALA A 217 -8.80 -17.14 16.13
C ALA A 217 -7.96 -18.24 15.46
N TYR A 218 -6.65 -18.02 15.31
CA TYR A 218 -5.75 -19.03 14.72
C TYR A 218 -5.58 -20.26 15.62
N ALA A 219 -5.50 -20.10 16.95
CA ALA A 219 -5.44 -21.24 17.86
C ALA A 219 -6.67 -22.15 17.74
N GLN A 220 -7.86 -21.55 17.66
CA GLN A 220 -9.12 -22.29 17.45
C GLN A 220 -9.13 -23.01 16.09
N ALA A 221 -8.68 -22.35 15.01
CA ALA A 221 -8.63 -22.96 13.69
C ALA A 221 -7.61 -24.11 13.62
N ILE A 222 -6.43 -23.98 14.24
CA ILE A 222 -5.42 -25.05 14.35
C ILE A 222 -5.95 -26.25 15.16
N GLN A 223 -6.74 -25.99 16.20
CA GLN A 223 -7.37 -27.05 16.98
C GLN A 223 -8.47 -27.77 16.17
N ALA A 224 -9.25 -27.04 15.39
CA ALA A 224 -10.29 -27.61 14.52
C ALA A 224 -9.70 -28.41 13.34
N HIS A 225 -8.51 -28.03 12.88
CA HIS A 225 -7.81 -28.64 11.74
C HIS A 225 -6.39 -29.09 12.15
N PRO A 226 -6.24 -30.16 12.96
CA PRO A 226 -4.94 -30.52 13.56
C PRO A 226 -3.89 -30.99 12.57
N ASP A 227 -4.28 -31.33 11.34
CA ASP A 227 -3.45 -31.78 10.22
C ASP A 227 -3.08 -30.67 9.22
N VAL A 228 -3.36 -29.40 9.56
CA VAL A 228 -2.94 -28.26 8.77
C VAL A 228 -1.42 -28.13 8.75
N VAL A 229 -0.87 -27.84 7.56
CA VAL A 229 0.59 -27.72 7.34
C VAL A 229 1.02 -26.31 6.91
N GLY A 230 0.06 -25.44 6.61
CA GLY A 230 0.35 -24.08 6.18
C GLY A 230 -0.72 -23.08 6.57
N ILE A 231 -0.31 -21.81 6.74
CA ILE A 231 -1.18 -20.65 6.99
C ILE A 231 -0.75 -19.52 6.08
N GLY A 232 -1.69 -18.99 5.28
CA GLY A 232 -1.49 -17.80 4.45
C GLY A 232 -2.25 -16.61 5.02
N GLY A 233 -1.55 -15.57 5.47
CA GLY A 233 -2.15 -14.32 5.91
C GLY A 233 -2.39 -13.36 4.75
N THR A 234 -3.49 -12.60 4.78
CA THR A 234 -3.84 -11.62 3.75
C THR A 234 -3.84 -10.18 4.24
N ASP A 235 -3.52 -9.96 5.51
CA ASP A 235 -3.42 -8.65 6.18
C ASP A 235 -2.26 -8.60 7.18
N GLY A 236 -2.02 -7.41 7.74
CA GLY A 236 -0.85 -7.17 8.60
C GLY A 236 -0.88 -7.87 9.96
N ASP A 237 -2.04 -8.31 10.45
CA ASP A 237 -2.20 -8.92 11.77
C ASP A 237 -2.24 -10.45 11.70
N SER A 238 -2.67 -11.01 10.56
CA SER A 238 -2.75 -12.45 10.30
C SER A 238 -1.45 -13.19 10.56
N GLY A 239 -0.31 -12.64 10.07
CA GLY A 239 1.00 -13.30 10.18
C GLY A 239 1.46 -13.45 11.61
N LYS A 240 1.42 -12.38 12.41
CA LYS A 240 1.79 -12.38 13.82
C LYS A 240 0.83 -13.23 14.65
N GLY A 241 -0.48 -13.10 14.40
CA GLY A 241 -1.51 -13.89 15.07
C GLY A 241 -1.29 -15.39 14.87
N ALA A 242 -1.03 -15.81 13.63
CA ALA A 242 -0.69 -17.20 13.30
C ALA A 242 0.61 -17.66 13.97
N ALA A 243 1.66 -16.81 13.97
CA ALA A 243 2.95 -17.15 14.60
C ALA A 243 2.82 -17.39 16.10
N LEU A 244 2.05 -16.57 16.81
CA LEU A 244 1.78 -16.74 18.23
C LEU A 244 1.02 -18.06 18.50
N ALA A 245 -0.05 -18.32 17.73
CA ALA A 245 -0.84 -19.54 17.88
C ALA A 245 -0.03 -20.82 17.56
N VAL A 246 0.80 -20.79 16.53
CA VAL A 246 1.67 -21.93 16.14
C VAL A 246 2.74 -22.19 17.20
N ASN A 247 3.33 -21.13 17.77
CA ASN A 247 4.31 -21.27 18.85
C ASN A 247 3.68 -21.83 20.13
N GLU A 248 2.50 -21.35 20.53
CA GLU A 248 1.75 -21.84 21.67
C GLU A 248 1.36 -23.33 21.51
N ALA A 249 0.96 -23.72 20.31
CA ALA A 249 0.65 -25.11 19.97
C ALA A 249 1.89 -26.01 19.83
N GLY A 250 3.11 -25.48 19.89
CA GLY A 250 4.35 -26.23 19.68
C GLY A 250 4.52 -26.80 18.28
N LYS A 251 3.93 -26.15 17.25
CA LYS A 251 3.86 -26.62 15.86
C LYS A 251 4.75 -25.83 14.88
N LYS A 252 5.71 -25.05 15.37
CA LYS A 252 6.60 -24.20 14.56
C LYS A 252 7.27 -24.94 13.39
N ASP A 253 7.69 -26.19 13.60
CA ASP A 253 8.35 -26.98 12.56
C ASP A 253 7.37 -27.67 11.60
N GLN A 254 6.10 -27.76 11.97
CA GLN A 254 5.06 -28.50 11.25
C GLN A 254 4.23 -27.58 10.35
N ILE A 255 3.97 -26.33 10.77
CA ILE A 255 3.11 -25.38 10.08
C ILE A 255 3.98 -24.26 9.52
N LYS A 256 3.94 -24.05 8.18
CA LYS A 256 4.61 -22.93 7.52
C LYS A 256 3.66 -21.76 7.42
N ILE A 257 4.16 -20.57 7.70
CA ILE A 257 3.37 -19.33 7.66
C ILE A 257 3.93 -18.42 6.57
N VAL A 258 3.06 -17.94 5.68
CA VAL A 258 3.34 -16.81 4.80
C VAL A 258 2.42 -15.68 5.21
N ALA A 259 3.01 -14.54 5.56
CA ALA A 259 2.32 -13.37 6.06
C ALA A 259 2.07 -12.33 4.94
N MET A 260 1.30 -11.31 5.29
CA MET A 260 1.17 -10.08 4.51
C MET A 260 1.77 -8.92 5.30
N ASP A 261 2.30 -7.94 4.55
CA ASP A 261 2.92 -6.73 5.06
C ASP A 261 4.26 -6.93 5.79
N ARG A 262 4.75 -5.90 6.47
CA ARG A 262 6.05 -5.90 7.15
C ARG A 262 6.00 -5.14 8.48
N ASN A 263 4.93 -5.32 9.23
CA ASN A 263 4.78 -4.69 10.55
C ASN A 263 6.02 -4.98 11.41
N SER A 264 6.54 -3.96 12.07
CA SER A 264 7.80 -4.06 12.83
C SER A 264 7.76 -5.13 13.94
N ASP A 265 6.59 -5.40 14.49
CA ASP A 265 6.36 -6.41 15.51
C ASP A 265 6.19 -7.84 14.96
N MET A 266 6.10 -7.99 13.63
CA MET A 266 6.07 -9.28 12.92
C MET A 266 7.45 -9.69 12.40
N LEU A 267 8.29 -8.74 11.97
CA LEU A 267 9.60 -9.01 11.35
C LEU A 267 10.50 -9.96 12.17
N PRO A 268 10.55 -9.91 13.52
CA PRO A 268 11.34 -10.85 14.33
C PRO A 268 10.94 -12.32 14.10
N TYR A 269 9.68 -12.61 13.78
CA TYR A 269 9.22 -13.97 13.49
C TYR A 269 9.67 -14.48 12.11
N ILE A 270 9.97 -13.56 11.16
CA ILE A 270 10.61 -13.93 9.89
C ILE A 270 12.10 -14.21 10.13
N GLU A 271 12.76 -13.39 10.93
CA GLU A 271 14.18 -13.53 11.27
C GLU A 271 14.45 -14.86 11.98
N ASP A 272 13.62 -15.24 12.95
CA ASP A 272 13.76 -16.50 13.70
C ASP A 272 13.21 -17.73 12.94
N GLY A 273 12.56 -17.53 11.79
CA GLY A 273 12.02 -18.56 10.90
C GLY A 273 10.67 -19.15 11.35
N THR A 274 9.97 -18.56 12.32
CA THR A 274 8.57 -18.90 12.65
C THR A 274 7.64 -18.58 11.50
N ILE A 275 7.83 -17.41 10.88
CA ILE A 275 7.18 -17.03 9.62
C ILE A 275 8.18 -17.29 8.50
N HIS A 276 7.75 -18.06 7.49
CA HIS A 276 8.59 -18.41 6.33
C HIS A 276 8.93 -17.17 5.48
N GLY A 277 8.00 -16.25 5.34
CA GLY A 277 8.16 -14.98 4.63
C GLY A 277 6.87 -14.19 4.58
N ALA A 278 6.95 -13.00 4.01
CA ALA A 278 5.80 -12.11 3.85
C ALA A 278 5.77 -11.44 2.48
N VAL A 279 4.58 -11.05 2.04
CA VAL A 279 4.34 -10.23 0.85
C VAL A 279 4.06 -8.81 1.30
N ALA A 280 5.02 -7.91 1.16
CA ALA A 280 4.91 -6.55 1.67
C ALA A 280 4.49 -5.56 0.58
N GLN A 281 3.58 -4.66 0.92
CA GLN A 281 3.17 -3.50 0.13
C GLN A 281 4.18 -2.36 0.30
N LYS A 282 4.11 -1.37 -0.59
CA LYS A 282 4.91 -0.14 -0.49
C LYS A 282 4.08 0.98 0.15
N SER A 283 3.57 0.73 1.34
CA SER A 283 2.60 1.55 2.07
C SER A 283 3.00 3.03 2.21
N TYR A 284 4.28 3.30 2.53
CA TYR A 284 4.83 4.65 2.54
C TYR A 284 4.65 5.34 1.18
N THR A 285 5.07 4.65 0.09
CA THR A 285 5.01 5.19 -1.27
C THR A 285 3.58 5.48 -1.71
N GLU A 286 2.64 4.62 -1.35
CA GLU A 286 1.22 4.79 -1.70
C GLU A 286 0.65 6.07 -1.11
N SER A 287 0.81 6.31 0.18
CA SER A 287 0.33 7.54 0.82
C SER A 287 1.07 8.78 0.35
N TYR A 288 2.41 8.70 0.24
CA TYR A 288 3.23 9.80 -0.25
C TYR A 288 2.80 10.26 -1.65
N LEU A 289 2.69 9.32 -2.59
CA LEU A 289 2.28 9.63 -3.95
C LEU A 289 0.81 10.09 -4.04
N ALA A 290 -0.09 9.51 -3.25
CA ALA A 290 -1.50 9.91 -3.28
C ALA A 290 -1.68 11.39 -2.94
N VAL A 291 -1.03 11.87 -1.87
CA VAL A 291 -1.05 13.29 -1.51
C VAL A 291 -0.49 14.15 -2.65
N HIS A 292 0.63 13.74 -3.26
CA HIS A 292 1.22 14.46 -4.39
C HIS A 292 0.29 14.52 -5.60
N LEU A 293 -0.36 13.41 -5.97
CA LEU A 293 -1.27 13.36 -7.11
C LEU A 293 -2.48 14.29 -6.90
N LEU A 294 -3.12 14.23 -5.72
CA LEU A 294 -4.24 15.10 -5.39
C LEU A 294 -3.80 16.59 -5.32
N HIS A 295 -2.59 16.83 -4.79
CA HIS A 295 -2.03 18.18 -4.76
C HIS A 295 -1.74 18.72 -6.17
N TRP A 296 -1.19 17.89 -7.06
CA TRP A 296 -0.95 18.27 -8.45
C TRP A 296 -2.25 18.61 -9.20
N LEU A 297 -3.34 17.89 -8.90
CA LEU A 297 -4.65 18.21 -9.46
C LEU A 297 -5.15 19.58 -8.95
N ASN A 298 -5.03 19.84 -7.64
CA ASN A 298 -5.46 21.10 -7.03
C ASN A 298 -4.67 22.32 -7.50
N THR A 299 -3.38 22.15 -7.76
CA THR A 299 -2.48 23.22 -8.21
C THR A 299 -2.30 23.27 -9.72
N ASN A 300 -3.07 22.45 -10.46
CA ASN A 300 -2.97 22.34 -11.92
C ASN A 300 -1.53 22.09 -12.41
N ALA A 301 -0.76 21.30 -11.65
CA ALA A 301 0.64 20.99 -11.96
C ALA A 301 0.77 20.03 -13.15
N VAL A 302 -0.22 19.14 -13.37
CA VAL A 302 -0.28 18.25 -14.52
C VAL A 302 -1.04 18.93 -15.65
N LYS A 303 -0.30 19.48 -16.62
CA LYS A 303 -0.84 20.33 -17.69
C LYS A 303 -1.29 19.53 -18.91
N MET A 304 -2.29 18.68 -18.76
CA MET A 304 -2.98 18.05 -19.88
C MET A 304 -3.99 19.00 -20.54
N VAL A 305 -4.66 19.82 -19.73
CA VAL A 305 -5.62 20.86 -20.12
C VAL A 305 -5.28 22.16 -19.40
N LYS A 306 -5.90 23.28 -19.79
CA LYS A 306 -5.63 24.58 -19.18
C LYS A 306 -5.98 24.63 -17.71
N ASP A 307 -7.11 24.04 -17.35
CA ASP A 307 -7.61 23.90 -15.97
C ASP A 307 -8.37 22.58 -15.86
N ALA A 308 -7.76 21.61 -15.16
CA ALA A 308 -8.30 20.26 -15.04
C ALA A 308 -9.62 20.26 -14.25
N LYS A 309 -9.68 20.99 -13.13
CA LYS A 309 -10.88 21.06 -12.30
C LYS A 309 -12.05 21.72 -13.03
N ALA A 310 -11.83 22.84 -13.66
CA ALA A 310 -12.88 23.57 -14.39
C ALA A 310 -13.36 22.79 -15.63
N SER A 311 -12.49 22.00 -16.27
CA SER A 311 -12.84 21.22 -17.46
C SER A 311 -13.56 19.91 -17.14
N GLY A 312 -13.49 19.42 -15.90
CA GLY A 312 -13.95 18.09 -15.52
C GLY A 312 -13.12 16.94 -16.12
N ILE A 313 -11.93 17.24 -16.66
CA ILE A 313 -11.03 16.24 -17.23
C ILE A 313 -9.99 15.86 -16.17
N ASN A 314 -9.97 14.59 -15.79
CA ASN A 314 -8.94 14.07 -14.88
C ASN A 314 -7.62 13.85 -15.64
N PRO A 315 -6.54 14.59 -15.34
CA PRO A 315 -5.24 14.42 -15.99
C PRO A 315 -4.37 13.34 -15.32
N LEU A 316 -4.83 12.75 -14.21
CA LEU A 316 -4.11 11.73 -13.46
C LEU A 316 -4.39 10.33 -14.02
N PRO A 317 -3.52 9.35 -13.78
CA PRO A 317 -3.82 7.96 -14.10
C PRO A 317 -5.02 7.46 -13.29
N GLU A 318 -5.82 6.57 -13.86
CA GLU A 318 -6.94 5.95 -13.15
C GLU A 318 -6.47 5.06 -11.98
N SER A 319 -5.28 4.42 -12.15
CA SER A 319 -4.67 3.58 -11.12
C SER A 319 -3.14 3.64 -11.20
N VAL A 320 -2.50 3.56 -10.02
CA VAL A 320 -1.05 3.44 -9.84
C VAL A 320 -0.75 2.17 -9.07
N VAL A 321 -0.23 1.15 -9.76
CA VAL A 321 0.15 -0.12 -9.14
C VAL A 321 1.59 -0.04 -8.64
N THR A 322 1.78 -0.08 -7.33
CA THR A 322 3.09 0.07 -6.66
C THR A 322 3.89 -1.24 -6.63
N GLY A 323 3.21 -2.39 -6.82
CA GLY A 323 3.81 -3.72 -6.73
C GLY A 323 4.18 -4.12 -5.30
N VAL A 324 4.61 -5.38 -5.14
CA VAL A 324 4.96 -5.96 -3.84
C VAL A 324 6.45 -6.29 -3.73
N VAL A 325 6.91 -6.49 -2.49
CA VAL A 325 8.23 -7.00 -2.14
C VAL A 325 8.07 -8.26 -1.30
N GLN A 326 8.81 -9.31 -1.63
CA GLN A 326 8.87 -10.50 -0.77
C GLN A 326 9.90 -10.25 0.33
N VAL A 327 9.47 -10.38 1.58
CA VAL A 327 10.33 -10.31 2.76
C VAL A 327 10.57 -11.74 3.25
N THR A 328 11.82 -12.14 3.26
CA THR A 328 12.25 -13.49 3.65
C THR A 328 13.38 -13.40 4.67
N LYS A 329 13.79 -14.52 5.22
CA LYS A 329 14.91 -14.57 6.19
C LYS A 329 16.20 -13.95 5.61
N GLU A 330 16.42 -14.05 4.31
CA GLU A 330 17.62 -13.56 3.64
C GLU A 330 17.69 -12.03 3.56
N ASN A 331 16.54 -11.34 3.56
CA ASN A 331 16.48 -9.89 3.39
C ASN A 331 15.78 -9.13 4.54
N VAL A 332 15.20 -9.83 5.52
CA VAL A 332 14.46 -9.19 6.63
C VAL A 332 15.30 -8.17 7.40
N GLY A 333 16.60 -8.38 7.51
CA GLY A 333 17.53 -7.43 8.16
C GLY A 333 17.54 -6.03 7.54
N GLN A 334 17.08 -5.88 6.29
CA GLN A 334 16.95 -4.56 5.63
C GLN A 334 15.70 -3.79 6.10
N PHE A 335 14.81 -4.44 6.83
CA PHE A 335 13.53 -3.89 7.31
C PHE A 335 13.48 -3.75 8.84
N LEU A 336 14.52 -4.22 9.56
CA LEU A 336 14.66 -4.19 11.04
C LEU A 336 15.29 -2.88 11.56
N SER A 337 15.12 -1.75 10.90
CA SER A 337 15.74 -0.46 11.30
C SER A 337 14.84 0.37 12.21
#